data_12126a25d533376d6be948f3baa72735
#
_entry.id   12126a25d533376d6be948f3baa72735
#
_cell.length_a   1.000
_cell.length_b   1.000
_cell.length_c   1.000
_cell.angle_alpha   90.00
_cell.angle_beta   90.00
_cell.angle_gamma   90.00
#
_symmetry.space_group_name_H-M   'P 1'
#
loop_
_entity.id
_entity.type
_entity.pdbx_description
1 polymer ?
#
loop_
_entity_poly.entity_id
_entity_poly.type
_entity_poly.pdbx_seq_one_letter_code
_entity_poly.pdbx_strand_id
1 'polypeptide(L)'
;FCSYGHEQSFNAPVGKYAAFAYTAALNHLLDDKENVQTIGDTTVVCWAEGAEDIYQTFGVAALFGGGKEGLSDDDLKRLANGLPCDDLGIDPNRPFYILGLAPNAARLSVRFFLRDSFGALMKNVNDHYERMEIVRPSYEKFTYLPLWALLRETVNLNSRDKAPSPIMAGATARAISSGGRYPASLLEATMLRIRAERHITWGRAAIIKAYYLKNPHEDCPKEVLTVSLNEASTNTAYTLGRLFSVYEAVQQTANPGINATIKDKYFNSAAAMPASIFPVLNNLYQKHLRKLEGGQRVYYDKQIMALKGILGESYPARMTLAQQGAFDLGYYHQTQKRFTKKEEENNV
;
A
#
# COMPACT_ATOMS: atom_id res chain seq x y z
N PHE A 1 0.21 -23.89 39.16
CA PHE A 1 1.14 -22.88 38.62
C PHE A 1 0.77 -21.50 39.14
N CYS A 2 1.70 -20.80 39.78
CA CYS A 2 1.54 -19.40 40.16
C CYS A 2 1.96 -18.50 39.00
N SER A 3 1.14 -17.53 38.64
CA SER A 3 1.52 -16.43 37.72
C SER A 3 1.39 -15.12 38.48
N TYR A 4 2.40 -14.26 38.38
CA TYR A 4 2.44 -12.98 39.10
C TYR A 4 2.33 -13.10 40.62
N GLY A 5 2.79 -14.21 41.23
CA GLY A 5 2.72 -14.44 42.65
C GLY A 5 1.33 -14.83 43.20
N HIS A 6 0.34 -15.04 42.31
CA HIS A 6 -1.00 -15.44 42.65
C HIS A 6 -1.35 -16.83 42.14
N GLU A 7 -2.26 -17.52 42.81
CA GLU A 7 -2.87 -18.73 42.26
C GLU A 7 -3.57 -18.44 40.92
N GLN A 8 -3.51 -19.41 40.01
CA GLN A 8 -3.94 -19.21 38.60
C GLN A 8 -5.43 -18.80 38.49
N SER A 9 -6.28 -19.27 39.39
CA SER A 9 -7.71 -18.90 39.45
C SER A 9 -7.98 -17.43 39.77
N PHE A 10 -7.07 -16.75 40.43
CA PHE A 10 -7.21 -15.30 40.72
C PHE A 10 -6.75 -14.42 39.57
N ASN A 11 -5.99 -14.96 38.64
CA ASN A 11 -5.54 -14.20 37.43
C ASN A 11 -6.58 -14.21 36.32
N ALA A 12 -7.53 -15.12 36.33
CA ALA A 12 -8.59 -15.25 35.33
C ALA A 12 -9.88 -15.76 36.01
N PRO A 13 -10.75 -14.87 36.52
CA PRO A 13 -11.98 -15.23 37.19
C PRO A 13 -13.04 -15.77 36.20
N VAL A 14 -12.74 -16.90 35.58
CA VAL A 14 -13.58 -17.54 34.56
C VAL A 14 -13.92 -18.96 35.06
N GLY A 15 -15.20 -19.32 35.01
CA GLY A 15 -15.66 -20.68 35.39
C GLY A 15 -15.08 -21.76 34.46
N LYS A 16 -14.92 -22.98 34.99
CA LYS A 16 -14.33 -24.11 34.25
C LYS A 16 -15.03 -24.40 32.93
N TYR A 17 -16.34 -24.31 32.86
CA TYR A 17 -17.11 -24.52 31.64
C TYR A 17 -16.80 -23.45 30.58
N ALA A 18 -16.79 -22.17 30.97
CA ALA A 18 -16.48 -21.09 30.05
C ALA A 18 -15.03 -21.20 29.53
N ALA A 19 -14.06 -21.55 30.39
CA ALA A 19 -12.70 -21.80 30.03
C ALA A 19 -12.56 -22.93 29.01
N PHE A 20 -13.26 -24.03 29.22
CA PHE A 20 -13.31 -25.14 28.27
C PHE A 20 -13.98 -24.72 26.96
N ALA A 21 -15.12 -24.06 27.01
CA ALA A 21 -15.90 -23.68 25.83
C ALA A 21 -15.13 -22.77 24.89
N TYR A 22 -14.54 -21.66 25.39
CA TYR A 22 -13.78 -20.75 24.49
C TYR A 22 -12.50 -21.39 24.02
N THR A 23 -11.84 -22.27 24.77
CA THR A 23 -10.63 -22.96 24.30
C THR A 23 -10.97 -23.96 23.22
N ALA A 24 -12.06 -24.73 23.37
CA ALA A 24 -12.53 -25.68 22.37
C ALA A 24 -12.92 -24.95 21.06
N ALA A 25 -13.68 -23.85 21.19
CA ALA A 25 -14.06 -23.03 20.04
C ALA A 25 -12.84 -22.45 19.32
N LEU A 26 -11.86 -21.92 20.06
CA LEU A 26 -10.62 -21.41 19.47
C LEU A 26 -9.82 -22.50 18.75
N ASN A 27 -9.69 -23.68 19.36
CA ASN A 27 -9.00 -24.80 18.71
C ASN A 27 -9.72 -25.22 17.43
N HIS A 28 -11.05 -25.26 17.44
CA HIS A 28 -11.84 -25.54 16.23
C HIS A 28 -11.57 -24.53 15.11
N LEU A 29 -11.57 -23.23 15.43
CA LEU A 29 -11.25 -22.19 14.47
C LEU A 29 -9.79 -22.29 13.93
N LEU A 30 -8.84 -22.66 14.79
CA LEU A 30 -7.42 -22.81 14.40
C LEU A 30 -7.15 -24.09 13.58
N ASP A 31 -8.00 -25.10 13.68
CA ASP A 31 -7.89 -26.34 12.90
C ASP A 31 -8.39 -26.18 11.46
N ASP A 32 -9.22 -25.16 11.20
CA ASP A 32 -9.70 -24.82 9.87
C ASP A 32 -8.61 -24.15 9.03
N LYS A 33 -7.84 -24.96 8.29
CA LYS A 33 -6.69 -24.50 7.49
C LYS A 33 -7.06 -23.59 6.33
N GLU A 34 -8.30 -23.60 5.88
CA GLU A 34 -8.76 -22.77 4.76
C GLU A 34 -9.03 -21.33 5.22
N ASN A 35 -9.52 -21.18 6.43
CA ASN A 35 -9.94 -19.90 6.98
C ASN A 35 -8.96 -19.29 8.02
N VAL A 36 -7.91 -20.01 8.39
CA VAL A 36 -6.81 -19.48 9.22
C VAL A 36 -5.77 -18.79 8.36
N GLN A 37 -5.46 -17.56 8.70
CA GLN A 37 -4.43 -16.78 8.00
C GLN A 37 -3.29 -16.40 8.93
N THR A 38 -2.06 -16.45 8.43
CA THR A 38 -0.88 -16.03 9.18
C THR A 38 -0.25 -14.80 8.55
N ILE A 39 -0.05 -13.76 9.35
CA ILE A 39 0.57 -12.52 8.95
C ILE A 39 1.79 -12.26 9.84
N GLY A 40 2.98 -12.51 9.33
CA GLY A 40 4.18 -12.48 10.14
C GLY A 40 4.13 -13.56 11.23
N ASP A 41 4.08 -13.15 12.51
CA ASP A 41 3.92 -14.04 13.67
C ASP A 41 2.47 -14.13 14.17
N THR A 42 1.56 -13.41 13.54
CA THR A 42 0.16 -13.30 13.99
C THR A 42 -0.74 -14.24 13.20
N THR A 43 -1.39 -15.17 13.90
CA THR A 43 -2.45 -16.01 13.35
C THR A 43 -3.78 -15.29 13.53
N VAL A 44 -4.53 -15.13 12.45
CA VAL A 44 -5.83 -14.46 12.43
C VAL A 44 -6.92 -15.47 12.16
N VAL A 45 -7.94 -15.45 12.99
CA VAL A 45 -9.19 -16.19 12.84
C VAL A 45 -10.36 -15.20 12.89
N CYS A 46 -11.45 -15.53 12.22
CA CYS A 46 -12.67 -14.73 12.25
C CYS A 46 -13.90 -15.62 12.24
N TRP A 47 -15.03 -15.10 12.72
CA TRP A 47 -16.32 -15.80 12.76
C TRP A 47 -17.48 -14.81 12.83
N ALA A 48 -18.67 -15.28 12.43
CA ALA A 48 -19.93 -14.57 12.62
C ALA A 48 -20.72 -15.17 13.77
N GLU A 49 -21.52 -14.36 14.46
CA GLU A 49 -22.35 -14.82 15.57
C GLU A 49 -23.52 -15.67 15.08
N GLY A 50 -23.56 -16.95 15.50
CA GLY A 50 -24.65 -17.86 15.17
C GLY A 50 -24.92 -18.08 13.69
N ALA A 51 -23.88 -17.96 12.85
CA ALA A 51 -23.98 -18.06 11.40
C ALA A 51 -23.06 -19.16 10.86
N GLU A 52 -23.32 -19.53 9.60
CA GLU A 52 -22.58 -20.53 8.85
C GLU A 52 -21.17 -20.03 8.46
N ASP A 53 -20.30 -20.95 8.05
CA ASP A 53 -18.89 -20.71 7.72
C ASP A 53 -18.68 -19.76 6.51
N ILE A 54 -19.73 -19.47 5.73
CA ILE A 54 -19.68 -18.56 4.59
C ILE A 54 -19.16 -17.17 4.96
N TYR A 55 -19.54 -16.64 6.13
CA TYR A 55 -19.03 -15.34 6.61
C TYR A 55 -17.53 -15.37 6.89
N GLN A 56 -17.05 -16.51 7.41
CA GLN A 56 -15.63 -16.72 7.69
C GLN A 56 -14.83 -16.74 6.38
N THR A 57 -15.27 -17.52 5.40
CA THR A 57 -14.66 -17.63 4.08
C THR A 57 -14.58 -16.25 3.38
N PHE A 58 -15.68 -15.52 3.33
CA PHE A 58 -15.70 -14.20 2.72
C PHE A 58 -14.92 -13.14 3.50
N GLY A 59 -14.96 -13.18 4.85
CA GLY A 59 -14.15 -12.30 5.68
C GLY A 59 -12.66 -12.47 5.45
N VAL A 60 -12.20 -13.72 5.37
CA VAL A 60 -10.82 -14.07 5.03
C VAL A 60 -10.46 -13.63 3.61
N ALA A 61 -11.30 -13.97 2.62
CA ALA A 61 -11.05 -13.59 1.23
C ALA A 61 -10.96 -12.07 1.03
N ALA A 62 -11.85 -11.31 1.67
CA ALA A 62 -11.86 -9.86 1.58
C ALA A 62 -10.61 -9.21 2.21
N LEU A 63 -10.19 -9.68 3.39
CA LEU A 63 -9.04 -9.13 4.11
C LEU A 63 -7.69 -9.52 3.51
N PHE A 64 -7.55 -10.78 3.13
CA PHE A 64 -6.24 -11.34 2.77
C PHE A 64 -6.07 -11.55 1.27
N GLY A 65 -7.16 -11.63 0.53
CA GLY A 65 -7.15 -11.89 -0.90
C GLY A 65 -6.57 -13.26 -1.23
N GLY A 66 -7.32 -14.19 -1.72
CA GLY A 66 -6.77 -15.49 -2.09
C GLY A 66 -7.75 -16.65 -2.10
N GLY A 67 -9.00 -16.43 -1.79
CA GLY A 67 -10.03 -17.46 -1.98
C GLY A 67 -10.34 -17.67 -3.46
N LYS A 68 -10.40 -18.91 -3.91
CA LYS A 68 -10.89 -19.26 -5.25
C LYS A 68 -12.36 -18.88 -5.46
N GLU A 69 -13.07 -18.56 -4.38
CA GLU A 69 -14.49 -18.21 -4.29
C GLU A 69 -14.65 -16.94 -3.46
N GLY A 70 -13.90 -15.88 -3.82
CA GLY A 70 -14.06 -14.57 -3.20
C GLY A 70 -15.36 -13.89 -3.60
N LEU A 71 -15.81 -12.95 -2.77
CA LEU A 71 -16.87 -12.00 -3.14
C LEU A 71 -16.52 -11.32 -4.47
N SER A 72 -17.48 -11.19 -5.35
CA SER A 72 -17.33 -10.33 -6.51
C SER A 72 -17.16 -8.86 -6.06
N ASP A 73 -16.59 -8.02 -6.91
CA ASP A 73 -16.47 -6.58 -6.61
C ASP A 73 -17.85 -5.95 -6.35
N ASP A 74 -18.90 -6.46 -6.98
CA ASP A 74 -20.27 -5.99 -6.78
C ASP A 74 -20.83 -6.44 -5.44
N ASP A 75 -20.58 -7.68 -5.01
CA ASP A 75 -21.01 -8.18 -3.69
C ASP A 75 -20.29 -7.43 -2.56
N LEU A 76 -18.99 -7.19 -2.72
CA LEU A 76 -18.22 -6.39 -1.76
C LEU A 76 -18.82 -4.97 -1.62
N LYS A 77 -19.15 -4.32 -2.73
CA LYS A 77 -19.78 -3.00 -2.74
C LYS A 77 -21.18 -3.03 -2.13
N ARG A 78 -22.00 -4.05 -2.44
CA ARG A 78 -23.34 -4.20 -1.85
C ARG A 78 -23.25 -4.32 -0.32
N LEU A 79 -22.41 -5.21 0.17
CA LEU A 79 -22.20 -5.41 1.61
C LEU A 79 -21.61 -4.18 2.29
N ALA A 80 -20.65 -3.49 1.64
CA ALA A 80 -20.09 -2.25 2.13
C ALA A 80 -21.10 -1.11 2.25
N ASN A 81 -22.17 -1.15 1.44
CA ASN A 81 -23.29 -0.21 1.50
C ASN A 81 -24.44 -0.70 2.42
N GLY A 82 -24.24 -1.77 3.18
CA GLY A 82 -25.23 -2.32 4.10
C GLY A 82 -26.38 -3.06 3.40
N LEU A 83 -26.19 -3.47 2.15
CA LEU A 83 -27.19 -4.23 1.39
C LEU A 83 -26.87 -5.73 1.47
N PRO A 84 -27.90 -6.58 1.71
CA PRO A 84 -27.70 -8.02 1.77
C PRO A 84 -27.32 -8.61 0.40
N CYS A 85 -26.61 -9.73 0.43
CA CYS A 85 -26.41 -10.60 -0.72
C CYS A 85 -27.32 -11.81 -0.57
N ASP A 86 -28.55 -11.69 -1.02
CA ASP A 86 -29.61 -12.69 -0.82
C ASP A 86 -29.22 -14.03 -1.45
N ASP A 87 -28.60 -14.01 -2.62
CA ASP A 87 -28.14 -15.21 -3.34
C ASP A 87 -27.08 -16.02 -2.54
N LEU A 88 -26.37 -15.35 -1.62
CA LEU A 88 -25.35 -15.94 -0.77
C LEU A 88 -25.83 -16.13 0.68
N GLY A 89 -27.04 -15.67 1.01
CA GLY A 89 -27.56 -15.72 2.38
C GLY A 89 -26.82 -14.84 3.37
N ILE A 90 -26.15 -13.76 2.92
CA ILE A 90 -25.32 -12.89 3.74
C ILE A 90 -26.07 -11.63 4.17
N ASP A 91 -26.23 -11.47 5.49
CA ASP A 91 -26.75 -10.26 6.14
C ASP A 91 -25.60 -9.37 6.61
N PRO A 92 -25.46 -8.13 6.09
CA PRO A 92 -24.40 -7.20 6.50
C PRO A 92 -24.49 -6.78 7.98
N ASN A 93 -25.63 -6.91 8.63
CA ASN A 93 -25.82 -6.55 10.04
C ASN A 93 -25.36 -7.64 11.00
N ARG A 94 -25.00 -8.83 10.49
CA ARG A 94 -24.54 -9.93 11.33
C ARG A 94 -23.30 -9.53 12.14
N PRO A 95 -23.29 -9.70 13.48
CA PRO A 95 -22.09 -9.47 14.27
C PRO A 95 -20.94 -10.39 13.82
N PHE A 96 -19.79 -9.78 13.56
CA PHE A 96 -18.60 -10.42 13.07
C PHE A 96 -17.40 -10.12 13.95
N TYR A 97 -16.56 -11.11 14.15
CA TYR A 97 -15.42 -11.04 15.06
C TYR A 97 -14.14 -11.39 14.33
N ILE A 98 -13.05 -10.69 14.65
CA ILE A 98 -11.70 -10.97 14.15
C ILE A 98 -10.76 -11.01 15.34
N LEU A 99 -10.00 -12.08 15.47
CA LEU A 99 -9.04 -12.30 16.53
C LEU A 99 -7.66 -12.58 15.95
N GLY A 100 -6.70 -11.73 16.30
CA GLY A 100 -5.29 -11.91 15.98
C GLY A 100 -4.50 -12.40 17.18
N LEU A 101 -3.85 -13.55 17.04
CA LEU A 101 -3.09 -14.23 18.07
C LEU A 101 -1.63 -14.36 17.65
N ALA A 102 -0.71 -14.20 18.59
CA ALA A 102 0.71 -14.46 18.34
C ALA A 102 1.33 -15.30 19.46
N PRO A 103 2.32 -16.14 19.16
CA PRO A 103 3.05 -16.88 20.20
C PRO A 103 3.86 -15.90 21.07
N ASN A 104 3.84 -16.16 22.37
CA ASN A 104 4.64 -15.43 23.35
C ASN A 104 5.21 -16.44 24.36
N ALA A 105 6.34 -17.04 24.02
CA ALA A 105 6.92 -18.18 24.73
C ALA A 105 5.90 -19.33 24.86
N ALA A 106 5.54 -19.74 26.10
CA ALA A 106 4.55 -20.78 26.36
C ALA A 106 3.10 -20.24 26.42
N ARG A 107 2.86 -19.00 26.00
CA ARG A 107 1.54 -18.35 26.07
C ARG A 107 1.12 -17.82 24.70
N LEU A 108 -0.19 -17.58 24.55
CA LEU A 108 -0.74 -16.81 23.42
C LEU A 108 -0.92 -15.35 23.83
N SER A 109 -0.49 -14.45 22.95
CA SER A 109 -0.74 -13.02 23.07
C SER A 109 -1.86 -12.64 22.12
N VAL A 110 -2.90 -11.98 22.63
CA VAL A 110 -3.91 -11.35 21.78
C VAL A 110 -3.33 -10.06 21.24
N ARG A 111 -3.07 -10.01 19.92
CA ARG A 111 -2.57 -8.83 19.23
C ARG A 111 -3.67 -7.80 19.00
N PHE A 112 -4.85 -8.30 18.61
CA PHE A 112 -6.05 -7.48 18.47
C PHE A 112 -7.30 -8.36 18.53
N PHE A 113 -8.39 -7.76 18.97
CA PHE A 113 -9.73 -8.32 18.91
C PHE A 113 -10.67 -7.23 18.39
N LEU A 114 -11.40 -7.52 17.33
CA LEU A 114 -12.36 -6.61 16.72
C LEU A 114 -13.74 -7.26 16.75
N ARG A 115 -14.75 -6.46 17.03
CA ARG A 115 -16.16 -6.80 16.95
C ARG A 115 -16.88 -5.68 16.23
N ASP A 116 -17.54 -6.02 15.14
CA ASP A 116 -18.37 -5.08 14.38
C ASP A 116 -19.40 -5.87 13.57
N SER A 117 -20.22 -5.21 12.76
CA SER A 117 -21.04 -5.91 11.77
C SER A 117 -20.19 -6.38 10.58
N PHE A 118 -20.65 -7.42 9.91
CA PHE A 118 -19.97 -7.92 8.70
C PHE A 118 -19.91 -6.84 7.60
N GLY A 119 -20.99 -6.08 7.40
CA GLY A 119 -21.03 -4.95 6.47
C GLY A 119 -20.02 -3.85 6.80
N ALA A 120 -19.82 -3.54 8.09
CA ALA A 120 -18.81 -2.57 8.52
C ALA A 120 -17.39 -3.03 8.16
N LEU A 121 -17.09 -4.33 8.33
CA LEU A 121 -15.83 -4.91 7.87
C LEU A 121 -15.67 -4.78 6.35
N MET A 122 -16.70 -5.16 5.59
CA MET A 122 -16.67 -5.07 4.13
C MET A 122 -16.47 -3.63 3.67
N LYS A 123 -17.13 -2.68 4.33
CA LYS A 123 -16.91 -1.25 4.08
C LYS A 123 -15.46 -0.83 4.32
N ASN A 124 -14.88 -1.21 5.44
CA ASN A 124 -13.49 -0.87 5.78
C ASN A 124 -12.50 -1.42 4.75
N VAL A 125 -12.74 -2.65 4.27
CA VAL A 125 -11.94 -3.32 3.25
C VAL A 125 -12.11 -2.65 1.89
N ASN A 126 -13.35 -2.36 1.47
CA ASN A 126 -13.63 -1.64 0.23
C ASN A 126 -12.97 -0.26 0.23
N ASP A 127 -13.15 0.51 1.31
CA ASP A 127 -12.51 1.83 1.49
C ASP A 127 -10.97 1.73 1.45
N HIS A 128 -10.39 0.61 1.91
CA HIS A 128 -8.96 0.36 1.78
C HIS A 128 -8.55 0.16 0.33
N TYR A 129 -9.25 -0.67 -0.43
CA TYR A 129 -8.95 -0.91 -1.83
C TYR A 129 -9.13 0.35 -2.69
N GLU A 130 -10.16 1.16 -2.45
CA GLU A 130 -10.34 2.45 -3.13
C GLU A 130 -9.17 3.42 -2.85
N ARG A 131 -8.69 3.46 -1.60
CA ARG A 131 -7.50 4.26 -1.26
C ARG A 131 -6.22 3.76 -1.93
N MET A 132 -6.11 2.44 -2.12
CA MET A 132 -4.98 1.81 -2.79
C MET A 132 -5.00 1.93 -4.31
N GLU A 133 -6.16 2.29 -4.91
CA GLU A 133 -6.29 2.42 -6.35
C GLU A 133 -5.30 3.45 -6.92
N ILE A 134 -4.48 3.03 -7.88
CA ILE A 134 -3.52 3.87 -8.60
C ILE A 134 -3.30 3.31 -9.99
N VAL A 135 -2.92 4.17 -10.94
CA VAL A 135 -2.58 3.73 -12.29
C VAL A 135 -1.55 2.59 -12.26
N ARG A 136 -1.84 1.53 -12.96
CA ARG A 136 -1.03 0.29 -12.99
C ARG A 136 -0.34 0.14 -14.34
N PRO A 137 0.84 -0.51 -14.37
CA PRO A 137 1.40 -0.98 -15.62
C PRO A 137 0.45 -1.98 -16.30
N SER A 138 0.39 -1.98 -17.64
CA SER A 138 -0.50 -2.85 -18.42
C SER A 138 -0.26 -4.35 -18.21
N TYR A 139 0.97 -4.73 -17.86
CA TYR A 139 1.32 -6.12 -17.57
C TYR A 139 0.83 -6.61 -16.20
N GLU A 140 0.35 -5.70 -15.32
CA GLU A 140 -0.11 -6.06 -13.98
C GLU A 140 -1.48 -6.71 -14.03
N LYS A 141 -1.56 -7.95 -13.54
CA LYS A 141 -2.78 -8.76 -13.58
C LYS A 141 -3.71 -8.55 -12.38
N PHE A 142 -3.18 -8.07 -11.26
CA PHE A 142 -3.98 -7.84 -10.06
C PHE A 142 -4.80 -6.56 -10.20
N THR A 143 -6.10 -6.66 -9.95
CA THR A 143 -7.00 -5.50 -9.90
C THR A 143 -6.84 -4.70 -8.62
N TYR A 144 -6.48 -5.36 -7.54
CA TYR A 144 -6.21 -4.78 -6.22
C TYR A 144 -4.99 -5.45 -5.58
N LEU A 145 -4.43 -4.80 -4.56
CA LEU A 145 -3.25 -5.29 -3.85
C LEU A 145 -3.70 -5.99 -2.55
N PRO A 146 -3.76 -7.34 -2.51
CA PRO A 146 -4.12 -8.06 -1.29
C PRO A 146 -3.07 -7.84 -0.19
N LEU A 147 -3.46 -8.03 1.07
CA LEU A 147 -2.60 -7.71 2.21
C LEU A 147 -1.22 -8.37 2.14
N TRP A 148 -1.12 -9.63 1.72
CA TRP A 148 0.16 -10.32 1.57
C TRP A 148 1.07 -9.65 0.53
N ALA A 149 0.51 -9.18 -0.58
CA ALA A 149 1.25 -8.50 -1.63
C ALA A 149 1.65 -7.08 -1.19
N LEU A 150 0.76 -6.37 -0.49
CA LEU A 150 1.06 -5.08 0.14
C LEU A 150 2.26 -5.20 1.09
N LEU A 151 2.24 -6.19 1.98
CA LEU A 151 3.33 -6.40 2.93
C LEU A 151 4.64 -6.79 2.24
N ARG A 152 4.57 -7.50 1.12
CA ARG A 152 5.74 -7.85 0.31
C ARG A 152 6.47 -6.62 -0.26
N GLU A 153 5.76 -5.52 -0.50
CA GLU A 153 6.35 -4.26 -0.97
C GLU A 153 7.31 -3.62 0.06
N THR A 154 7.18 -4.00 1.32
CA THR A 154 8.04 -3.51 2.41
C THR A 154 9.29 -4.35 2.64
N VAL A 155 9.43 -5.48 1.94
CA VAL A 155 10.47 -6.49 2.18
C VAL A 155 11.58 -6.40 1.15
N ASN A 156 12.82 -6.65 1.59
CA ASN A 156 13.95 -6.86 0.67
C ASN A 156 13.91 -8.29 0.12
N LEU A 157 13.46 -8.45 -1.11
CA LEU A 157 13.35 -9.76 -1.76
C LEU A 157 14.70 -10.45 -2.02
N ASN A 158 15.81 -9.70 -1.92
CA ASN A 158 17.17 -10.23 -2.07
C ASN A 158 17.80 -10.62 -0.73
N SER A 159 17.12 -10.36 0.41
CA SER A 159 17.62 -10.78 1.72
C SER A 159 17.35 -12.28 1.98
N ARG A 160 18.06 -12.83 2.95
CA ARG A 160 17.83 -14.21 3.42
C ARG A 160 16.45 -14.33 4.08
N ASP A 161 16.09 -13.34 4.88
CA ASP A 161 14.76 -13.23 5.51
C ASP A 161 13.91 -12.32 4.64
N LYS A 162 12.84 -12.90 4.09
CA LYS A 162 11.86 -12.23 3.21
C LYS A 162 10.52 -11.97 3.91
N ALA A 163 10.50 -12.07 5.22
CA ALA A 163 9.30 -11.83 6.00
C ALA A 163 9.12 -10.34 6.33
N PRO A 164 7.90 -9.79 6.28
CA PRO A 164 7.61 -8.46 6.78
C PRO A 164 7.73 -8.43 8.30
N SER A 165 7.98 -7.24 8.88
CA SER A 165 7.95 -7.08 10.33
C SER A 165 6.60 -7.54 10.90
N PRO A 166 6.56 -8.51 11.83
CA PRO A 166 5.30 -9.04 12.37
C PRO A 166 4.43 -7.97 13.03
N ILE A 167 5.04 -7.05 13.77
CA ILE A 167 4.35 -5.96 14.46
C ILE A 167 3.68 -5.02 13.44
N MET A 168 4.41 -4.64 12.39
CA MET A 168 3.88 -3.80 11.31
C MET A 168 2.76 -4.53 10.57
N ALA A 169 2.94 -5.80 10.26
CA ALA A 169 1.97 -6.61 9.53
C ALA A 169 0.65 -6.73 10.29
N GLY A 170 0.70 -7.07 11.57
CA GLY A 170 -0.48 -7.13 12.44
C GLY A 170 -1.17 -5.77 12.62
N ALA A 171 -0.39 -4.68 12.79
CA ALA A 171 -0.94 -3.33 12.87
C ALA A 171 -1.61 -2.88 11.56
N THR A 172 -1.06 -3.27 10.41
CA THR A 172 -1.65 -2.99 9.10
C THR A 172 -2.95 -3.74 8.90
N ALA A 173 -2.99 -5.04 9.22
CA ALA A 173 -4.22 -5.85 9.17
C ALA A 173 -5.32 -5.26 10.05
N ARG A 174 -4.98 -4.90 11.29
CA ARG A 174 -5.90 -4.23 12.21
C ARG A 174 -6.42 -2.90 11.64
N ALA A 175 -5.55 -2.08 11.06
CA ALA A 175 -5.94 -0.79 10.47
C ALA A 175 -6.93 -0.96 9.31
N ILE A 176 -6.73 -1.96 8.46
CA ILE A 176 -7.65 -2.29 7.37
C ILE A 176 -8.98 -2.75 7.93
N SER A 177 -8.98 -3.74 8.81
CA SER A 177 -10.20 -4.35 9.36
C SER A 177 -11.05 -3.37 10.17
N SER A 178 -10.42 -2.47 10.95
CA SER A 178 -11.11 -1.50 11.79
C SER A 178 -11.40 -0.16 11.09
N GLY A 179 -10.97 0.02 9.86
CA GLY A 179 -11.01 1.33 9.20
C GLY A 179 -10.14 2.39 9.88
N GLY A 180 -9.15 1.97 10.70
CA GLY A 180 -8.24 2.84 11.44
C GLY A 180 -7.15 3.49 10.58
N ARG A 181 -6.26 4.25 11.23
CA ARG A 181 -5.07 4.83 10.59
C ARG A 181 -4.02 3.76 10.31
N TYR A 182 -3.34 3.86 9.17
CA TYR A 182 -2.21 2.98 8.87
C TYR A 182 -1.03 3.26 9.82
N PRO A 183 -0.29 2.21 10.24
CA PRO A 183 0.88 2.41 11.08
C PRO A 183 2.00 3.15 10.34
N ALA A 184 2.71 4.05 11.02
CA ALA A 184 3.83 4.79 10.45
C ALA A 184 4.93 3.88 9.90
N SER A 185 5.14 2.72 10.54
CA SER A 185 6.09 1.71 10.11
C SER A 185 5.82 1.15 8.71
N LEU A 186 4.56 1.15 8.23
CA LEU A 186 4.22 0.76 6.86
C LEU A 186 4.81 1.73 5.85
N LEU A 187 4.61 3.04 6.06
CA LEU A 187 5.19 4.07 5.20
C LEU A 187 6.72 4.06 5.26
N GLU A 188 7.28 4.02 6.47
CA GLU A 188 8.74 4.04 6.68
C GLU A 188 9.43 2.87 5.99
N ALA A 189 8.88 1.65 6.13
CA ALA A 189 9.42 0.47 5.46
C ALA A 189 9.31 0.58 3.93
N THR A 190 8.20 1.12 3.41
CA THR A 190 8.01 1.35 1.96
C THR A 190 9.03 2.37 1.44
N MET A 191 9.18 3.52 2.11
CA MET A 191 10.14 4.55 1.73
C MET A 191 11.59 4.05 1.83
N LEU A 192 11.89 3.19 2.82
CA LEU A 192 13.20 2.54 2.94
C LEU A 192 13.48 1.65 1.72
N ARG A 193 12.50 0.89 1.25
CA ARG A 193 12.66 0.05 0.05
C ARG A 193 12.85 0.88 -1.21
N ILE A 194 12.06 1.95 -1.39
CA ILE A 194 12.23 2.88 -2.52
C ILE A 194 13.66 3.44 -2.54
N ARG A 195 14.19 3.90 -1.40
CA ARG A 195 15.55 4.44 -1.30
C ARG A 195 16.63 3.40 -1.55
N ALA A 196 16.45 2.18 -1.05
CA ALA A 196 17.43 1.10 -1.21
C ALA A 196 17.48 0.59 -2.65
N GLU A 197 16.34 0.42 -3.30
CA GLU A 197 16.20 -0.18 -4.62
C GLU A 197 16.07 0.87 -5.73
N ARG A 198 15.81 2.13 -5.37
CA ARG A 198 15.52 3.23 -6.30
C ARG A 198 14.43 2.87 -7.31
N HIS A 199 13.47 2.06 -6.85
CA HIS A 199 12.38 1.54 -7.65
C HIS A 199 11.04 1.77 -6.96
N ILE A 200 10.13 2.44 -7.68
CA ILE A 200 8.77 2.67 -7.22
C ILE A 200 7.86 1.72 -8.01
N THR A 201 7.44 0.66 -7.35
CA THR A 201 6.41 -0.25 -7.87
C THR A 201 5.03 0.41 -7.76
N TRP A 202 4.05 -0.12 -8.49
CA TRP A 202 2.67 0.33 -8.32
C TRP A 202 2.18 0.11 -6.89
N GLY A 203 2.57 -0.99 -6.24
CA GLY A 203 2.22 -1.27 -4.85
C GLY A 203 2.82 -0.25 -3.87
N ARG A 204 4.09 0.14 -4.03
CA ARG A 204 4.72 1.18 -3.20
C ARG A 204 4.05 2.54 -3.39
N ALA A 205 3.74 2.91 -4.63
CA ALA A 205 3.02 4.14 -4.92
C ALA A 205 1.60 4.11 -4.31
N ALA A 206 0.89 2.99 -4.42
CA ALA A 206 -0.41 2.78 -3.79
C ALA A 206 -0.36 2.91 -2.27
N ILE A 207 0.66 2.33 -1.61
CA ILE A 207 0.85 2.47 -0.16
C ILE A 207 1.05 3.93 0.24
N ILE A 208 1.90 4.69 -0.45
CA ILE A 208 2.13 6.11 -0.16
C ILE A 208 0.82 6.89 -0.28
N LYS A 209 0.09 6.71 -1.40
CA LYS A 209 -1.21 7.36 -1.63
C LYS A 209 -2.20 7.01 -0.52
N ALA A 210 -2.44 5.72 -0.26
CA ALA A 210 -3.40 5.26 0.74
C ALA A 210 -3.04 5.73 2.14
N TYR A 211 -1.75 5.71 2.49
CA TYR A 211 -1.27 6.20 3.78
C TYR A 211 -1.65 7.66 4.00
N TYR A 212 -1.31 8.57 3.08
CA TYR A 212 -1.59 9.99 3.25
C TYR A 212 -3.07 10.36 3.04
N LEU A 213 -3.86 9.57 2.32
CA LEU A 213 -5.32 9.72 2.31
C LEU A 213 -5.94 9.43 3.68
N LYS A 214 -5.39 8.46 4.43
CA LYS A 214 -5.89 8.07 5.75
C LYS A 214 -5.20 8.82 6.90
N ASN A 215 -3.96 9.25 6.70
CA ASN A 215 -3.14 10.00 7.63
C ASN A 215 -2.76 11.36 6.97
N PRO A 216 -3.69 12.33 6.87
CA PRO A 216 -3.45 13.57 6.13
C PRO A 216 -2.22 14.34 6.65
N HIS A 217 -1.45 14.91 5.72
CA HIS A 217 -0.29 15.75 6.00
C HIS A 217 -0.25 16.92 5.00
N GLU A 218 0.06 18.12 5.48
CA GLU A 218 0.10 19.34 4.65
C GLU A 218 1.11 19.27 3.51
N ASP A 219 2.27 18.65 3.75
CA ASP A 219 3.33 18.45 2.76
C ASP A 219 3.00 17.40 1.68
N CYS A 220 1.92 16.62 1.84
CA CYS A 220 1.44 15.64 0.88
C CYS A 220 -0.08 15.78 0.70
N PRO A 221 -0.53 16.88 0.08
CA PRO A 221 -1.94 17.25 -0.01
C PRO A 221 -2.73 16.32 -0.95
N LYS A 222 -4.06 16.33 -0.79
CA LYS A 222 -4.96 15.46 -1.58
C LYS A 222 -4.80 15.60 -3.09
N GLU A 223 -4.38 16.76 -3.57
CA GLU A 223 -4.18 17.01 -5.02
C GLU A 223 -3.11 16.12 -5.66
N VAL A 224 -2.16 15.60 -4.87
CA VAL A 224 -1.12 14.68 -5.35
C VAL A 224 -1.48 13.21 -5.12
N LEU A 225 -2.55 12.94 -4.35
CA LEU A 225 -3.02 11.60 -3.98
C LEU A 225 -4.10 11.08 -4.95
N THR A 226 -3.89 11.30 -6.23
CA THR A 226 -4.80 10.92 -7.31
C THR A 226 -4.51 9.49 -7.81
N VAL A 227 -5.46 8.92 -8.54
CA VAL A 227 -5.27 7.60 -9.17
C VAL A 227 -4.26 7.67 -10.31
N SER A 228 -4.34 8.73 -11.10
CA SER A 228 -3.46 8.99 -12.24
C SER A 228 -2.79 10.35 -12.13
N LEU A 229 -1.94 10.68 -13.11
CA LEU A 229 -1.22 11.95 -13.15
C LEU A 229 -2.15 13.15 -13.04
N ASN A 230 -1.96 13.96 -12.02
CA ASN A 230 -2.59 15.29 -11.92
C ASN A 230 -1.69 16.33 -12.57
N GLU A 231 -2.01 16.70 -13.81
CA GLU A 231 -1.25 17.71 -14.56
C GLU A 231 -1.44 19.13 -14.04
N ALA A 232 -2.57 19.39 -13.37
CA ALA A 232 -2.89 20.71 -12.82
C ALA A 232 -2.26 20.96 -11.43
N SER A 233 -1.67 19.94 -10.80
CA SER A 233 -1.03 20.13 -9.50
C SER A 233 0.14 21.10 -9.58
N THR A 234 0.15 22.05 -8.64
CA THR A 234 1.24 23.02 -8.44
C THR A 234 2.14 22.65 -7.27
N ASN A 235 1.93 21.49 -6.64
CA ASN A 235 2.76 21.04 -5.53
C ASN A 235 4.20 20.86 -5.98
N THR A 236 5.12 21.56 -5.32
CA THR A 236 6.54 21.60 -5.69
C THR A 236 7.20 20.23 -5.66
N ALA A 237 6.98 19.44 -4.61
CA ALA A 237 7.60 18.12 -4.46
C ALA A 237 7.11 17.14 -5.54
N TYR A 238 5.81 17.11 -5.79
CA TYR A 238 5.19 16.32 -6.85
C TYR A 238 5.73 16.72 -8.24
N THR A 239 5.80 18.01 -8.51
CA THR A 239 6.32 18.55 -9.80
C THR A 239 7.81 18.23 -9.98
N LEU A 240 8.61 18.26 -8.90
CA LEU A 240 10.02 17.84 -8.96
C LEU A 240 10.14 16.34 -9.31
N GLY A 241 9.29 15.49 -8.76
CA GLY A 241 9.23 14.08 -9.12
C GLY A 241 8.90 13.87 -10.60
N ARG A 242 7.91 14.60 -11.12
CA ARG A 242 7.55 14.63 -12.54
C ARG A 242 8.73 15.06 -13.41
N LEU A 243 9.40 16.15 -13.03
CA LEU A 243 10.54 16.68 -13.77
C LEU A 243 11.70 15.67 -13.79
N PHE A 244 11.96 14.99 -12.68
CA PHE A 244 12.98 13.94 -12.61
C PHE A 244 12.67 12.78 -13.57
N SER A 245 11.41 12.33 -13.64
CA SER A 245 10.97 11.30 -14.59
C SER A 245 11.19 11.73 -16.05
N VAL A 246 10.91 12.99 -16.40
CA VAL A 246 11.14 13.51 -17.75
C VAL A 246 12.64 13.58 -18.07
N TYR A 247 13.49 13.99 -17.12
CA TYR A 247 14.96 14.01 -17.33
C TYR A 247 15.51 12.59 -17.54
N GLU A 248 15.03 11.60 -16.79
CA GLU A 248 15.40 10.20 -17.01
C GLU A 248 14.95 9.72 -18.40
N ALA A 249 13.73 10.07 -18.82
CA ALA A 249 13.21 9.74 -20.14
C ALA A 249 14.08 10.32 -21.27
N VAL A 250 14.50 11.57 -21.15
CA VAL A 250 15.44 12.21 -22.10
C VAL A 250 16.75 11.43 -22.18
N GLN A 251 17.31 11.05 -21.04
CA GLN A 251 18.55 10.26 -20.99
C GLN A 251 18.41 8.91 -21.68
N GLN A 252 17.33 8.18 -21.39
CA GLN A 252 17.04 6.87 -21.96
C GLN A 252 16.82 6.95 -23.48
N THR A 253 16.10 7.97 -23.94
CA THR A 253 15.85 8.19 -25.38
C THR A 253 17.13 8.57 -26.12
N ALA A 254 17.98 9.40 -25.50
CA ALA A 254 19.26 9.83 -26.08
C ALA A 254 20.34 8.74 -26.08
N ASN A 255 20.20 7.72 -25.27
CA ASN A 255 21.19 6.62 -25.14
C ASN A 255 20.44 5.28 -25.00
N PRO A 256 19.88 4.73 -26.08
CA PRO A 256 19.18 3.44 -26.05
C PRO A 256 20.09 2.34 -25.51
N GLY A 257 19.54 1.48 -24.63
CA GLY A 257 20.29 0.38 -24.03
C GLY A 257 21.20 0.76 -22.85
N ILE A 258 21.10 1.99 -22.34
CA ILE A 258 21.86 2.42 -21.16
C ILE A 258 21.52 1.55 -19.93
N ASN A 259 22.54 1.00 -19.27
CA ASN A 259 22.36 0.12 -18.11
C ASN A 259 22.10 0.87 -16.80
N ALA A 260 22.57 2.11 -16.67
CA ALA A 260 22.37 2.93 -15.47
C ALA A 260 21.93 4.35 -15.87
N THR A 261 20.84 4.82 -15.24
CA THR A 261 20.28 6.14 -15.51
C THR A 261 20.63 7.14 -14.41
N ILE A 262 20.15 8.39 -14.54
CA ILE A 262 20.25 9.39 -13.47
C ILE A 262 19.59 8.90 -12.19
N LYS A 263 18.62 7.99 -12.27
CA LYS A 263 17.93 7.40 -11.16
C LYS A 263 18.88 6.64 -10.23
N ASP A 264 19.78 5.84 -10.79
CA ASP A 264 20.74 5.04 -10.00
C ASP A 264 21.67 5.91 -9.15
N LYS A 265 21.98 7.10 -9.61
CA LYS A 265 22.94 7.98 -8.95
C LYS A 265 22.29 9.08 -8.12
N TYR A 266 21.20 9.65 -8.59
CA TYR A 266 20.70 10.92 -8.06
C TYR A 266 19.31 10.83 -7.41
N PHE A 267 18.57 9.72 -7.55
CA PHE A 267 17.17 9.65 -7.13
C PHE A 267 16.97 10.04 -5.66
N ASN A 268 17.69 9.39 -4.74
CA ASN A 268 17.54 9.65 -3.30
C ASN A 268 17.91 11.08 -2.92
N SER A 269 18.98 11.59 -3.54
CA SER A 269 19.44 12.98 -3.26
C SER A 269 18.51 14.00 -3.87
N ALA A 270 17.93 13.74 -5.06
CA ALA A 270 16.93 14.59 -5.69
C ALA A 270 15.64 14.67 -4.86
N ALA A 271 15.21 13.54 -4.29
CA ALA A 271 14.06 13.48 -3.39
C ALA A 271 14.31 14.13 -2.03
N ALA A 272 15.56 14.13 -1.54
CA ALA A 272 15.87 14.67 -0.20
C ALA A 272 16.36 16.12 -0.20
N MET A 273 17.18 16.50 -1.19
CA MET A 273 17.87 17.80 -1.27
C MET A 273 17.80 18.39 -2.68
N PRO A 274 16.62 18.78 -3.17
CA PRO A 274 16.44 19.24 -4.55
C PRO A 274 17.35 20.40 -4.96
N ALA A 275 17.54 21.40 -4.09
CA ALA A 275 18.36 22.59 -4.38
C ALA A 275 19.80 22.24 -4.76
N SER A 276 20.36 21.16 -4.20
CA SER A 276 21.72 20.72 -4.50
C SER A 276 21.81 19.89 -5.78
N ILE A 277 20.76 19.17 -6.16
CA ILE A 277 20.83 18.15 -7.20
C ILE A 277 20.21 18.60 -8.51
N PHE A 278 19.09 19.33 -8.50
CA PHE A 278 18.45 19.76 -9.73
C PHE A 278 19.31 20.67 -10.62
N PRO A 279 20.19 21.57 -10.10
CA PRO A 279 21.16 22.28 -10.96
C PRO A 279 22.08 21.33 -11.72
N VAL A 280 22.55 20.25 -11.09
CA VAL A 280 23.37 19.22 -11.74
C VAL A 280 22.55 18.47 -12.81
N LEU A 281 21.32 18.07 -12.49
CA LEU A 281 20.42 17.41 -13.43
C LEU A 281 20.06 18.32 -14.61
N ASN A 282 19.91 19.62 -14.38
CA ASN A 282 19.67 20.61 -15.42
C ASN A 282 20.80 20.66 -16.45
N ASN A 283 22.05 20.56 -16.02
CA ASN A 283 23.20 20.50 -16.94
C ASN A 283 23.28 19.16 -17.67
N LEU A 284 22.91 18.05 -17.00
CA LEU A 284 22.95 16.72 -17.61
C LEU A 284 21.86 16.56 -18.67
N TYR A 285 20.61 16.93 -18.38
CA TYR A 285 19.53 16.76 -19.36
C TYR A 285 19.77 17.55 -20.63
N GLN A 286 20.35 18.78 -20.55
CA GLN A 286 20.68 19.58 -21.72
C GLN A 286 21.66 18.86 -22.65
N LYS A 287 22.67 18.16 -22.10
CA LYS A 287 23.63 17.38 -22.92
C LYS A 287 22.92 16.22 -23.63
N HIS A 288 21.97 15.56 -22.96
CA HIS A 288 21.19 14.48 -23.57
C HIS A 288 20.18 15.01 -24.58
N LEU A 289 19.50 16.12 -24.29
CA LEU A 289 18.53 16.74 -25.18
C LEU A 289 19.14 17.16 -26.52
N ARG A 290 20.42 17.62 -26.53
CA ARG A 290 21.15 17.97 -27.76
C ARG A 290 21.38 16.78 -28.68
N LYS A 291 21.34 15.55 -28.17
CA LYS A 291 21.47 14.32 -28.96
C LYS A 291 20.16 13.89 -29.63
N LEU A 292 19.04 14.45 -29.20
CA LEU A 292 17.73 14.14 -29.75
C LEU A 292 17.46 15.00 -30.98
N GLU A 293 16.80 14.41 -31.98
CA GLU A 293 16.46 15.06 -33.23
C GLU A 293 14.95 15.42 -33.30
N GLY A 294 14.66 16.46 -34.08
CA GLY A 294 13.33 16.82 -34.56
C GLY A 294 12.25 16.87 -33.47
N GLY A 295 11.18 16.14 -33.71
CA GLY A 295 9.98 16.12 -32.86
C GLY A 295 10.20 15.66 -31.44
N GLN A 296 11.11 14.70 -31.20
CA GLN A 296 11.43 14.20 -29.87
C GLN A 296 12.03 15.27 -28.95
N ARG A 297 12.97 16.06 -29.53
CA ARG A 297 13.58 17.17 -28.79
C ARG A 297 12.53 18.21 -28.40
N VAL A 298 11.69 18.63 -29.34
CA VAL A 298 10.62 19.61 -29.10
C VAL A 298 9.60 19.07 -28.05
N TYR A 299 9.27 17.81 -28.16
CA TYR A 299 8.32 17.17 -27.22
C TYR A 299 8.82 17.22 -25.77
N TYR A 300 10.06 16.78 -25.51
CA TYR A 300 10.62 16.81 -24.16
C TYR A 300 10.89 18.23 -23.67
N ASP A 301 11.35 19.11 -24.55
CA ASP A 301 11.63 20.51 -24.19
C ASP A 301 10.36 21.22 -23.70
N LYS A 302 9.25 21.08 -24.44
CA LYS A 302 7.94 21.61 -24.01
C LYS A 302 7.51 21.10 -22.62
N GLN A 303 7.65 19.80 -22.34
CA GLN A 303 7.31 19.25 -21.03
C GLN A 303 8.19 19.82 -19.91
N ILE A 304 9.49 19.90 -20.15
CA ILE A 304 10.45 20.43 -19.18
C ILE A 304 10.16 21.90 -18.90
N MET A 305 9.91 22.70 -19.95
CA MET A 305 9.57 24.12 -19.79
C MET A 305 8.28 24.33 -19.00
N ALA A 306 7.24 23.53 -19.26
CA ALA A 306 5.99 23.60 -18.53
C ALA A 306 6.18 23.27 -17.04
N LEU A 307 6.92 22.20 -16.71
CA LEU A 307 7.20 21.81 -15.32
C LEU A 307 8.09 22.83 -14.61
N LYS A 308 9.08 23.39 -15.29
CA LYS A 308 9.91 24.46 -14.72
C LYS A 308 9.12 25.76 -14.49
N GLY A 309 8.16 26.06 -15.34
CA GLY A 309 7.26 27.19 -15.16
C GLY A 309 6.43 27.10 -13.87
N ILE A 310 6.02 25.87 -13.48
CA ILE A 310 5.33 25.61 -12.21
C ILE A 310 6.27 25.76 -11.00
N LEU A 311 7.51 25.28 -11.12
CA LEU A 311 8.48 25.26 -10.00
C LEU A 311 9.05 26.65 -9.67
N GLY A 312 9.09 27.58 -10.63
CA GLY A 312 9.73 28.85 -10.45
C GLY A 312 11.27 28.77 -10.40
N GLU A 313 11.91 29.74 -9.74
CA GLU A 313 13.38 29.91 -9.77
C GLU A 313 14.12 29.18 -8.66
N SER A 314 13.43 28.72 -7.60
CA SER A 314 14.06 28.12 -6.42
C SER A 314 13.55 26.72 -6.12
N TYR A 315 14.46 25.89 -5.66
CA TYR A 315 14.14 24.52 -5.19
C TYR A 315 14.27 24.42 -3.66
N PRO A 316 13.47 23.60 -2.98
CA PRO A 316 13.61 23.35 -1.55
C PRO A 316 15.01 22.84 -1.20
N ALA A 317 15.64 23.41 -0.15
CA ALA A 317 16.93 22.95 0.33
C ALA A 317 16.87 21.50 0.82
N ARG A 318 15.81 21.14 1.55
CA ARG A 318 15.51 19.80 2.04
C ARG A 318 14.02 19.54 1.94
N MET A 319 13.64 18.26 1.74
CA MET A 319 12.26 17.81 1.73
C MET A 319 11.98 16.87 2.91
N THR A 320 10.83 17.05 3.55
CA THR A 320 10.31 16.17 4.59
C THR A 320 9.97 14.79 4.04
N LEU A 321 9.71 13.80 4.90
CA LEU A 321 9.29 12.47 4.45
C LEU A 321 8.00 12.53 3.62
N ALA A 322 7.06 13.41 3.98
CA ALA A 322 5.81 13.59 3.25
C ALA A 322 6.03 14.22 1.87
N GLN A 323 6.91 15.23 1.77
CA GLN A 323 7.31 15.80 0.50
C GLN A 323 8.04 14.77 -0.39
N GLN A 324 8.89 13.92 0.20
CA GLN A 324 9.51 12.82 -0.55
C GLN A 324 8.47 11.83 -1.07
N GLY A 325 7.42 11.52 -0.29
CA GLY A 325 6.28 10.73 -0.75
C GLY A 325 5.55 11.37 -1.94
N ALA A 326 5.32 12.70 -1.88
CA ALA A 326 4.74 13.43 -3.01
C ALA A 326 5.65 13.42 -4.25
N PHE A 327 6.98 13.54 -4.07
CA PHE A 327 7.97 13.40 -5.14
C PHE A 327 7.89 12.01 -5.78
N ASP A 328 7.86 10.96 -4.98
CA ASP A 328 7.78 9.57 -5.45
C ASP A 328 6.50 9.33 -6.26
N LEU A 329 5.36 9.86 -5.81
CA LEU A 329 4.09 9.80 -6.56
C LEU A 329 4.18 10.58 -7.89
N GLY A 330 4.76 11.78 -7.89
CA GLY A 330 4.95 12.58 -9.10
C GLY A 330 5.82 11.86 -10.13
N TYR A 331 6.93 11.26 -9.68
CA TYR A 331 7.79 10.44 -10.53
C TYR A 331 7.03 9.23 -11.10
N TYR A 332 6.31 8.50 -10.25
CA TYR A 332 5.57 7.32 -10.65
C TYR A 332 4.49 7.64 -11.69
N HIS A 333 3.62 8.60 -11.42
CA HIS A 333 2.54 9.01 -12.32
C HIS A 333 3.05 9.49 -13.68
N GLN A 334 4.10 10.32 -13.68
CA GLN A 334 4.70 10.82 -14.93
C GLN A 334 5.32 9.69 -15.75
N THR A 335 5.91 8.71 -15.08
CA THR A 335 6.49 7.51 -15.72
C THR A 335 5.39 6.64 -16.34
N GLN A 336 4.31 6.37 -15.63
CA GLN A 336 3.19 5.57 -16.13
C GLN A 336 2.51 6.23 -17.34
N LYS A 337 2.28 7.54 -17.30
CA LYS A 337 1.73 8.27 -18.46
C LYS A 337 2.56 8.07 -19.74
N ARG A 338 3.88 7.99 -19.63
CA ARG A 338 4.75 7.75 -20.78
C ARG A 338 4.54 6.37 -21.40
N PHE A 339 4.30 5.35 -20.56
CA PHE A 339 4.07 3.99 -21.04
C PHE A 339 2.68 3.82 -21.65
N THR A 340 1.64 4.36 -21.04
CA THR A 340 0.27 4.31 -21.57
C THR A 340 0.20 4.91 -22.98
N LYS A 341 0.80 6.08 -23.23
CA LYS A 341 0.84 6.68 -24.57
C LYS A 341 1.53 5.81 -25.63
N LYS A 342 2.60 5.11 -25.24
CA LYS A 342 3.29 4.20 -26.17
C LYS A 342 2.45 3.00 -26.57
N GLU A 343 1.62 2.52 -25.66
CA GLU A 343 0.70 1.39 -25.90
C GLU A 343 -0.43 1.81 -26.83
N GLU A 344 -1.00 3.01 -26.66
CA GLU A 344 -2.00 3.56 -27.55
C GLU A 344 -1.45 3.76 -28.98
N GLU A 345 -0.21 4.25 -29.11
CA GLU A 345 0.47 4.42 -30.41
C GLU A 345 0.83 3.10 -31.08
N ASN A 346 1.10 2.03 -30.33
CA ASN A 346 1.42 0.71 -30.88
C ASN A 346 0.17 -0.13 -31.23
N ASN A 347 -1.01 0.23 -30.76
CA ASN A 347 -2.28 -0.45 -31.02
C ASN A 347 -3.10 0.20 -32.16
N VAL A 348 -2.58 1.25 -32.79
CA VAL A 348 -3.10 1.93 -33.98
C VAL A 348 -2.26 1.52 -35.18
#